data_2d62675a321692bb85e7a26758cd8d2e
#
_entry.id   2d62675a321692bb85e7a26758cd8d2e
#
_cell.length_a   1.000
_cell.length_b   1.000
_cell.length_c   1.000
_cell.angle_alpha   90.00
_cell.angle_beta   90.00
_cell.angle_gamma   90.00
#
_symmetry.space_group_name_H-M   'P 1'
#
loop_
_entity.id
_entity.type
_entity.pdbx_description
1 polymer ?
#
loop_
_entity_poly.entity_id
_entity_poly.type
_entity_poly.pdbx_seq_one_letter_code
_entity_poly.pdbx_strand_id
1 'polypeptide(L)'
;VPFKIADHLTLTIQDIAFGGEGVGRASVSRVDPTSLRSAAPGSRESKAKQPFGDAALDSRPSTFDSFVVFVPFVLVGEVVEVAITEVKKNFARAKLLRVVQPSPERVEPACRHFGQCGGCQYQHVDYATQLRLKHKQIADLFQRIGGFEQARIAPVIPCPRPYGYRNRIMIRSQWNKPEQKLNIGFVRWDCGLVEDIEECKIAEPVLNEEIRRVRAHPPPKGGIKVVLRVSPEDWDVPPDSFFQNNFSLLPKLVETVRGFLRDSGARHLADLYCGVGFFGIELADAVESFTGVEYDQRAIQSARRNAVARKISNGEFMASAVEAVLPELLKRFSPQATTVLLDPPRKGCLPQTLN
;
A
#
# COMPACT_ATOMS: atom_id res chain seq x y z
N VAL A 1 20.23 9.41 -19.69
CA VAL A 1 18.90 8.85 -19.40
C VAL A 1 18.27 8.52 -20.74
N PRO A 2 17.73 7.30 -20.96
CA PRO A 2 17.34 6.82 -22.28
C PRO A 2 16.04 7.41 -22.83
N PHE A 3 15.21 7.98 -21.97
CA PHE A 3 13.88 8.47 -22.32
C PHE A 3 13.69 9.94 -21.94
N LYS A 4 12.71 10.57 -22.61
CA LYS A 4 12.21 11.93 -22.29
C LYS A 4 10.77 11.85 -21.80
N ILE A 5 10.34 12.88 -21.07
CA ILE A 5 8.93 13.06 -20.73
C ILE A 5 8.11 13.13 -22.02
N ALA A 6 6.95 12.50 -22.03
CA ALA A 6 6.03 12.32 -23.14
C ALA A 6 6.48 11.28 -24.22
N ASP A 7 7.61 10.62 -24.08
CA ASP A 7 7.92 9.48 -24.96
C ASP A 7 6.86 8.39 -24.81
N HIS A 8 6.43 7.80 -25.93
CA HIS A 8 5.46 6.71 -25.97
C HIS A 8 6.21 5.39 -26.11
N LEU A 9 5.82 4.41 -25.32
CA LEU A 9 6.41 3.07 -25.33
C LEU A 9 5.33 2.00 -25.33
N THR A 10 5.64 0.85 -25.95
CA THR A 10 4.89 -0.38 -25.74
C THR A 10 5.70 -1.30 -24.83
N LEU A 11 5.10 -1.76 -23.75
CA LEU A 11 5.76 -2.57 -22.72
C LEU A 11 4.97 -3.82 -22.42
N THR A 12 5.67 -4.90 -22.11
CA THR A 12 5.09 -6.06 -21.42
C THR A 12 5.33 -5.93 -19.92
N ILE A 13 4.28 -6.05 -19.14
CA ILE A 13 4.35 -5.97 -17.68
C ILE A 13 4.82 -7.31 -17.12
N GLN A 14 5.92 -7.28 -16.36
CA GLN A 14 6.60 -8.47 -15.85
C GLN A 14 6.28 -8.75 -14.38
N ASP A 15 5.99 -7.71 -13.61
CA ASP A 15 5.71 -7.82 -12.18
C ASP A 15 4.82 -6.67 -11.69
N ILE A 16 4.31 -6.79 -10.44
CA ILE A 16 3.62 -5.72 -9.73
C ILE A 16 4.40 -5.38 -8.47
N ALA A 17 4.90 -4.16 -8.41
CA ALA A 17 5.62 -3.65 -7.26
C ALA A 17 4.71 -3.43 -6.05
N PHE A 18 5.30 -3.32 -4.85
CA PHE A 18 4.58 -2.90 -3.66
C PHE A 18 3.93 -1.52 -3.90
N GLY A 19 2.63 -1.42 -3.62
CA GLY A 19 1.84 -0.22 -3.92
C GLY A 19 1.01 -0.31 -5.20
N GLY A 20 1.21 -1.35 -6.05
CA GLY A 20 0.31 -1.67 -7.17
C GLY A 20 0.74 -1.15 -8.53
N GLU A 21 1.93 -0.57 -8.67
CA GLU A 21 2.47 -0.22 -9.98
C GLU A 21 3.03 -1.45 -10.68
N GLY A 22 2.68 -1.64 -11.95
CA GLY A 22 3.30 -2.65 -12.80
C GLY A 22 4.73 -2.29 -13.15
N VAL A 23 5.56 -3.31 -13.29
CA VAL A 23 6.97 -3.20 -13.66
C VAL A 23 7.16 -3.72 -15.07
N GLY A 24 7.44 -2.82 -16.01
CA GLY A 24 7.89 -3.15 -17.36
C GLY A 24 9.38 -2.88 -17.54
N ARG A 25 9.96 -3.43 -18.61
CA ARG A 25 11.33 -3.15 -19.00
C ARG A 25 11.37 -2.68 -20.45
N ALA A 26 12.02 -1.54 -20.68
CA ALA A 26 12.25 -1.02 -22.01
C ALA A 26 13.71 -1.25 -22.42
N SER A 27 13.91 -1.75 -23.64
CA SER A 27 15.24 -1.91 -24.23
C SER A 27 15.83 -0.53 -24.56
N VAL A 28 17.04 -0.27 -24.12
CA VAL A 28 17.78 0.94 -24.47
C VAL A 28 18.70 0.61 -25.63
N SER A 29 18.37 1.07 -26.84
CA SER A 29 19.32 1.05 -27.95
C SER A 29 20.41 2.09 -27.67
N ARG A 30 21.63 1.66 -27.31
CA ARG A 30 22.77 2.57 -27.33
C ARG A 30 23.01 2.90 -28.81
N VAL A 31 22.67 4.11 -29.23
CA VAL A 31 23.22 4.66 -30.48
C VAL A 31 24.70 4.88 -30.22
N ASP A 32 25.54 4.07 -30.86
CA ASP A 32 26.97 4.19 -30.79
C ASP A 32 27.38 5.57 -31.36
N PRO A 33 28.03 6.45 -30.57
CA PRO A 33 28.42 7.78 -31.06
C PRO A 33 29.44 7.74 -32.22
N THR A 34 29.99 6.55 -32.54
CA THR A 34 30.97 6.36 -33.61
C THR A 34 30.37 6.19 -34.99
N SER A 35 29.04 5.97 -35.13
CA SER A 35 28.42 5.78 -36.43
C SER A 35 28.17 7.07 -37.26
N LEU A 36 28.53 8.22 -36.74
CA LEU A 36 28.38 9.54 -37.41
C LEU A 36 29.69 10.07 -38.03
N ARG A 37 30.73 9.25 -38.14
CA ARG A 37 31.93 9.66 -38.86
C ARG A 37 32.17 8.77 -40.06
N SER A 38 32.16 9.43 -41.25
CA SER A 38 32.63 9.02 -42.54
C SER A 38 31.61 8.36 -43.51
N ALA A 39 30.88 9.23 -44.19
CA ALA A 39 30.60 8.99 -45.60
C ALA A 39 31.57 9.85 -46.42
N ALA A 40 32.69 9.28 -46.83
CA ALA A 40 33.49 9.77 -47.94
C ALA A 40 33.65 8.60 -48.92
N PRO A 41 33.53 8.80 -50.25
CA PRO A 41 33.48 7.73 -51.24
C PRO A 41 34.89 7.38 -51.72
N GLY A 42 35.22 6.12 -51.90
CA GLY A 42 36.49 5.75 -52.52
C GLY A 42 36.77 4.26 -52.50
N SER A 43 36.30 3.56 -53.60
CA SER A 43 36.95 2.50 -54.36
C SER A 43 37.67 1.32 -53.71
N ARG A 44 37.24 0.17 -54.18
CA ARG A 44 37.92 -1.02 -54.70
C ARG A 44 37.77 -2.35 -53.98
N GLU A 45 37.31 -3.29 -54.82
CA GLU A 45 37.18 -4.72 -54.63
C GLU A 45 38.46 -5.44 -54.22
N SER A 46 38.34 -6.52 -53.43
CA SER A 46 39.03 -7.79 -53.70
C SER A 46 38.50 -8.95 -52.85
N LYS A 47 38.09 -9.95 -53.51
CA LYS A 47 37.92 -11.41 -53.35
C LYS A 47 38.32 -12.10 -52.05
N ALA A 48 37.31 -12.87 -51.57
CA ALA A 48 37.29 -14.30 -51.15
C ALA A 48 38.40 -14.89 -50.28
N LYS A 49 37.96 -15.46 -49.13
CA LYS A 49 38.13 -16.90 -48.78
C LYS A 49 37.45 -17.18 -47.42
N GLN A 50 36.53 -18.16 -47.45
CA GLN A 50 36.15 -18.88 -46.22
C GLN A 50 37.26 -19.89 -45.89
N PRO A 51 37.45 -20.22 -44.60
CA PRO A 51 37.16 -21.58 -44.20
C PRO A 51 36.36 -21.69 -42.91
N PHE A 52 35.65 -22.80 -42.83
CA PHE A 52 34.93 -23.33 -41.68
C PHE A 52 35.81 -23.41 -40.41
N GLY A 53 35.23 -23.02 -39.27
CA GLY A 53 35.80 -23.24 -37.96
C GLY A 53 34.67 -23.15 -36.92
N ASP A 54 34.42 -24.28 -36.27
CA ASP A 54 33.47 -24.44 -35.16
C ASP A 54 33.68 -23.37 -34.10
N ALA A 55 32.71 -22.46 -33.95
CA ALA A 55 32.66 -21.55 -32.84
C ALA A 55 31.54 -22.00 -31.90
N ALA A 56 31.96 -22.50 -30.74
CA ALA A 56 31.11 -22.77 -29.60
C ALA A 56 30.15 -21.61 -29.36
N LEU A 57 28.88 -21.92 -29.24
CA LEU A 57 27.83 -21.02 -28.75
C LEU A 57 28.18 -20.51 -27.35
N ASP A 58 28.83 -19.36 -27.26
CA ASP A 58 28.98 -18.61 -26.04
C ASP A 58 27.61 -17.98 -25.70
N SER A 59 26.77 -18.72 -24.97
CA SER A 59 25.44 -18.33 -24.52
C SER A 59 25.55 -17.41 -23.29
N ARG A 60 26.31 -16.32 -23.40
CA ARG A 60 26.16 -15.20 -22.44
C ARG A 60 25.04 -14.31 -22.95
N PRO A 61 23.99 -14.05 -22.13
CA PRO A 61 22.97 -13.09 -22.53
C PRO A 61 23.68 -11.73 -22.69
N SER A 62 23.60 -11.16 -23.89
CA SER A 62 23.99 -9.80 -24.12
C SER A 62 23.27 -8.92 -23.10
N THR A 63 24.02 -8.21 -22.28
CA THR A 63 23.50 -7.22 -21.34
C THR A 63 22.91 -6.07 -22.14
N PHE A 64 21.68 -6.25 -22.66
CA PHE A 64 20.86 -5.11 -23.03
C PHE A 64 20.56 -4.38 -21.74
N ASP A 65 21.06 -3.16 -21.59
CA ASP A 65 20.69 -2.28 -20.49
C ASP A 65 19.17 -2.07 -20.55
N SER A 66 18.43 -2.88 -19.80
CA SER A 66 16.97 -2.78 -19.71
C SER A 66 16.62 -1.77 -18.62
N PHE A 67 15.90 -0.73 -18.99
CA PHE A 67 15.48 0.32 -18.09
C PHE A 67 14.10 0.01 -17.49
N VAL A 68 13.98 0.13 -16.17
CA VAL A 68 12.73 -0.18 -15.46
C VAL A 68 11.74 0.97 -15.66
N VAL A 69 10.49 0.61 -15.99
CA VAL A 69 9.38 1.55 -16.12
C VAL A 69 8.22 1.11 -15.23
N PHE A 70 7.81 1.99 -14.31
CA PHE A 70 6.64 1.78 -13.46
C PHE A 70 5.38 2.34 -14.11
N VAL A 71 4.33 1.52 -14.15
CA VAL A 71 3.04 1.86 -14.79
C VAL A 71 1.89 1.52 -13.83
N PRO A 72 1.04 2.46 -13.45
CA PRO A 72 -0.13 2.16 -12.62
C PRO A 72 -1.24 1.47 -13.41
N PHE A 73 -2.12 0.73 -12.70
CA PHE A 73 -3.36 0.15 -13.22
C PHE A 73 -3.19 -0.92 -14.30
N VAL A 74 -2.11 -1.67 -14.25
CA VAL A 74 -1.77 -2.76 -15.17
C VAL A 74 -1.57 -4.08 -14.42
N LEU A 75 -1.56 -5.21 -15.16
CA LEU A 75 -1.38 -6.55 -14.63
C LEU A 75 -0.19 -7.26 -15.29
N VAL A 76 0.35 -8.24 -14.60
CA VAL A 76 1.41 -9.11 -15.14
C VAL A 76 0.93 -9.79 -16.41
N GLY A 77 1.79 -9.83 -17.43
CA GLY A 77 1.52 -10.42 -18.75
C GLY A 77 0.81 -9.48 -19.73
N GLU A 78 0.31 -8.32 -19.26
CA GLU A 78 -0.31 -7.36 -20.18
C GLU A 78 0.72 -6.69 -21.07
N VAL A 79 0.33 -6.47 -22.34
CA VAL A 79 1.02 -5.56 -23.27
C VAL A 79 0.28 -4.21 -23.23
N VAL A 80 1.02 -3.14 -22.91
CA VAL A 80 0.44 -1.82 -22.68
C VAL A 80 1.16 -0.73 -23.45
N GLU A 81 0.43 0.26 -23.91
CA GLU A 81 0.98 1.52 -24.42
C GLU A 81 0.97 2.55 -23.28
N VAL A 82 2.10 3.22 -23.12
CA VAL A 82 2.33 4.17 -22.03
C VAL A 82 3.00 5.44 -22.53
N ALA A 83 2.81 6.54 -21.78
CA ALA A 83 3.56 7.79 -21.96
C ALA A 83 4.41 8.06 -20.73
N ILE A 84 5.69 8.33 -20.94
CA ILE A 84 6.64 8.65 -19.84
C ILE A 84 6.23 9.96 -19.16
N THR A 85 6.08 9.93 -17.85
CA THR A 85 5.72 11.09 -17.02
C THR A 85 6.86 11.58 -16.14
N GLU A 86 7.77 10.69 -15.75
CA GLU A 86 8.92 11.01 -14.92
C GLU A 86 10.11 10.14 -15.31
N VAL A 87 11.32 10.71 -15.30
CA VAL A 87 12.55 9.96 -15.54
C VAL A 87 13.53 10.22 -14.41
N LYS A 88 14.02 9.14 -13.78
CA LYS A 88 15.06 9.13 -12.75
C LYS A 88 16.33 8.47 -13.28
N LYS A 89 17.39 8.43 -12.47
CA LYS A 89 18.66 7.82 -12.84
C LYS A 89 18.53 6.33 -13.23
N ASN A 90 17.70 5.56 -12.51
CA ASN A 90 17.64 4.10 -12.62
C ASN A 90 16.25 3.58 -13.06
N PHE A 91 15.24 4.44 -13.15
CA PHE A 91 13.88 4.07 -13.54
C PHE A 91 13.12 5.23 -14.15
N ALA A 92 12.01 4.93 -14.81
CA ALA A 92 11.01 5.90 -15.22
C ALA A 92 9.63 5.57 -14.64
N ARG A 93 8.74 6.54 -14.60
CA ARG A 93 7.31 6.35 -14.40
C ARG A 93 6.57 6.72 -15.66
N ALA A 94 5.49 6.01 -15.92
CA ALA A 94 4.68 6.24 -17.10
C ALA A 94 3.19 6.23 -16.74
N LYS A 95 2.41 6.94 -17.53
CA LYS A 95 0.95 6.87 -17.49
C LYS A 95 0.48 5.82 -18.50
N LEU A 96 -0.43 4.95 -18.08
CA LEU A 96 -1.12 4.03 -18.96
C LEU A 96 -1.97 4.82 -19.96
N LEU A 97 -1.79 4.56 -21.25
CA LEU A 97 -2.60 5.10 -22.33
C LEU A 97 -3.65 4.07 -22.76
N ARG A 98 -3.22 2.82 -22.98
CA ARG A 98 -4.08 1.74 -23.46
C ARG A 98 -3.51 0.38 -23.08
N VAL A 99 -4.39 -0.56 -22.75
CA VAL A 99 -4.06 -1.99 -22.68
C VAL A 99 -4.26 -2.57 -24.06
N VAL A 100 -3.17 -3.04 -24.68
CA VAL A 100 -3.18 -3.64 -26.03
C VAL A 100 -3.61 -5.09 -25.94
N GLN A 101 -3.02 -5.83 -25.01
CA GLN A 101 -3.35 -7.22 -24.73
C GLN A 101 -3.65 -7.35 -23.23
N PRO A 102 -4.92 -7.55 -22.85
CA PRO A 102 -5.30 -7.66 -21.45
C PRO A 102 -4.95 -9.02 -20.85
N SER A 103 -4.71 -9.04 -19.54
CA SER A 103 -4.66 -10.26 -18.75
C SER A 103 -6.06 -10.88 -18.62
N PRO A 104 -6.21 -12.22 -18.57
CA PRO A 104 -7.48 -12.87 -18.27
C PRO A 104 -8.01 -12.55 -16.86
N GLU A 105 -7.16 -12.07 -15.97
CA GLU A 105 -7.50 -11.68 -14.59
C GLU A 105 -7.99 -10.23 -14.48
N ARG A 106 -8.00 -9.49 -15.60
CA ARG A 106 -8.51 -8.13 -15.65
C ARG A 106 -10.04 -8.14 -15.64
N VAL A 107 -10.59 -7.31 -14.75
CA VAL A 107 -12.03 -7.08 -14.65
C VAL A 107 -12.35 -5.60 -14.82
N GLU A 108 -13.62 -5.32 -15.18
CA GLU A 108 -14.10 -3.94 -15.22
C GLU A 108 -14.23 -3.39 -13.78
N PRO A 109 -13.61 -2.24 -13.47
CA PRO A 109 -13.71 -1.63 -12.15
C PRO A 109 -15.16 -1.25 -11.80
N ALA A 110 -15.64 -1.64 -10.61
CA ALA A 110 -16.97 -1.27 -10.14
C ALA A 110 -17.13 0.24 -9.89
N CYS A 111 -16.03 0.98 -9.72
CA CYS A 111 -16.02 2.41 -9.46
C CYS A 111 -15.68 3.19 -10.74
N ARG A 112 -16.58 4.05 -11.19
CA ARG A 112 -16.36 4.92 -12.37
C ARG A 112 -15.18 5.89 -12.24
N HIS A 113 -14.74 6.17 -11.01
CA HIS A 113 -13.61 7.05 -10.72
C HIS A 113 -12.28 6.31 -10.59
N PHE A 114 -12.27 4.98 -10.82
CA PHE A 114 -11.03 4.22 -10.81
C PHE A 114 -10.09 4.71 -11.92
N GLY A 115 -8.79 4.78 -11.60
CA GLY A 115 -7.79 5.34 -12.51
C GLY A 115 -7.66 6.87 -12.47
N GLN A 116 -8.57 7.58 -11.78
CA GLN A 116 -8.48 9.01 -11.51
C GLN A 116 -8.37 9.29 -10.02
N CYS A 117 -9.29 8.74 -9.21
CA CYS A 117 -9.26 8.82 -7.75
C CYS A 117 -8.05 8.06 -7.19
N GLY A 118 -7.29 8.68 -6.25
CA GLY A 118 -6.12 8.08 -5.60
C GLY A 118 -6.44 7.06 -4.51
N GLY A 119 -7.72 6.71 -4.31
CA GLY A 119 -8.15 5.84 -3.21
C GLY A 119 -7.98 4.34 -3.43
N CYS A 120 -7.90 3.89 -4.69
CA CYS A 120 -7.87 2.46 -5.04
C CYS A 120 -6.84 2.16 -6.12
N GLN A 121 -6.11 1.04 -5.97
CA GLN A 121 -5.07 0.60 -6.91
C GLN A 121 -5.43 -0.68 -7.66
N TYR A 122 -6.42 -1.49 -7.19
CA TYR A 122 -6.62 -2.86 -7.66
C TYR A 122 -8.03 -3.18 -8.16
N GLN A 123 -8.94 -2.21 -8.38
CA GLN A 123 -10.30 -2.54 -8.80
C GLN A 123 -10.40 -3.17 -10.21
N HIS A 124 -9.35 -3.06 -11.02
CA HIS A 124 -9.25 -3.69 -12.34
C HIS A 124 -8.77 -5.15 -12.28
N VAL A 125 -8.62 -5.72 -11.09
CA VAL A 125 -8.09 -7.06 -10.83
C VAL A 125 -9.17 -7.88 -10.13
N ASP A 126 -9.40 -9.13 -10.54
CA ASP A 126 -10.28 -10.03 -9.81
C ASP A 126 -9.81 -10.23 -8.36
N TYR A 127 -10.74 -10.49 -7.44
CA TYR A 127 -10.42 -10.45 -6.01
C TYR A 127 -9.45 -11.56 -5.58
N ALA A 128 -9.54 -12.75 -6.19
CA ALA A 128 -8.63 -13.85 -5.87
C ALA A 128 -7.18 -13.49 -6.28
N THR A 129 -7.01 -12.86 -7.45
CA THR A 129 -5.72 -12.35 -7.91
C THR A 129 -5.21 -11.22 -7.02
N GLN A 130 -6.08 -10.31 -6.54
CA GLN A 130 -5.65 -9.29 -5.56
C GLN A 130 -5.02 -9.91 -4.31
N LEU A 131 -5.58 -11.01 -3.79
CA LEU A 131 -5.03 -11.73 -2.62
C LEU A 131 -3.66 -12.34 -2.94
N ARG A 132 -3.52 -12.99 -4.13
CA ARG A 132 -2.23 -13.55 -4.58
C ARG A 132 -1.15 -12.48 -4.74
N LEU A 133 -1.50 -11.34 -5.37
CA LEU A 133 -0.56 -10.21 -5.54
C LEU A 133 -0.10 -9.65 -4.20
N LYS A 134 -1.00 -9.45 -3.24
CA LYS A 134 -0.66 -8.97 -1.89
C LYS A 134 0.22 -9.97 -1.14
N HIS A 135 -0.09 -11.26 -1.25
CA HIS A 135 0.75 -12.31 -0.67
C HIS A 135 2.18 -12.27 -1.25
N LYS A 136 2.29 -12.23 -2.58
CA LYS A 136 3.59 -12.13 -3.27
C LYS A 136 4.36 -10.89 -2.82
N GLN A 137 3.72 -9.72 -2.76
CA GLN A 137 4.37 -8.47 -2.35
C GLN A 137 4.94 -8.54 -0.94
N ILE A 138 4.24 -9.19 0.00
CA ILE A 138 4.77 -9.41 1.36
C ILE A 138 5.96 -10.37 1.32
N ALA A 139 5.86 -11.49 0.59
CA ALA A 139 6.97 -12.42 0.44
C ALA A 139 8.21 -11.74 -0.16
N ASP A 140 8.04 -10.94 -1.20
CA ASP A 140 9.12 -10.15 -1.83
C ASP A 140 9.77 -9.17 -0.84
N LEU A 141 8.98 -8.51 0.03
CA LEU A 141 9.51 -7.61 1.06
C LEU A 141 10.37 -8.35 2.08
N PHE A 142 9.88 -9.49 2.58
CA PHE A 142 10.64 -10.32 3.52
C PHE A 142 11.95 -10.81 2.90
N GLN A 143 11.90 -11.29 1.66
CA GLN A 143 13.08 -11.80 0.96
C GLN A 143 14.07 -10.68 0.60
N ARG A 144 13.61 -9.63 -0.13
CA ARG A 144 14.49 -8.63 -0.75
C ARG A 144 14.97 -7.55 0.21
N ILE A 145 14.12 -7.16 1.17
CA ILE A 145 14.43 -6.10 2.13
C ILE A 145 14.83 -6.70 3.47
N GLY A 146 14.06 -7.67 3.96
CA GLY A 146 14.32 -8.34 5.23
C GLY A 146 15.46 -9.34 5.21
N GLY A 147 15.89 -9.83 4.04
CA GLY A 147 16.91 -10.87 3.92
C GLY A 147 16.46 -12.26 4.38
N PHE A 148 15.15 -12.48 4.55
CA PHE A 148 14.58 -13.77 4.99
C PHE A 148 14.25 -14.64 3.78
N GLU A 149 15.20 -15.43 3.30
CA GLU A 149 15.04 -16.28 2.11
C GLU A 149 13.96 -17.36 2.26
N GLN A 150 13.70 -17.83 3.49
CA GLN A 150 12.75 -18.91 3.78
C GLN A 150 11.59 -18.48 4.68
N ALA A 151 11.20 -17.20 4.65
CA ALA A 151 10.06 -16.73 5.42
C ALA A 151 8.77 -17.46 5.00
N ARG A 152 8.10 -18.09 5.96
CA ARG A 152 6.78 -18.71 5.75
C ARG A 152 5.71 -17.63 5.83
N ILE A 153 5.22 -17.20 4.70
CA ILE A 153 4.14 -16.23 4.62
C ILE A 153 2.81 -16.98 4.50
N ALA A 154 1.93 -16.80 5.45
CA ALA A 154 0.58 -17.36 5.39
C ALA A 154 -0.25 -16.71 4.27
N PRO A 155 -1.25 -17.41 3.71
CA PRO A 155 -2.18 -16.81 2.75
C PRO A 155 -2.87 -15.57 3.32
N VAL A 156 -3.14 -14.59 2.45
CA VAL A 156 -3.89 -13.39 2.85
C VAL A 156 -5.30 -13.76 3.23
N ILE A 157 -5.74 -13.35 4.41
CA ILE A 157 -7.12 -13.56 4.88
C ILE A 157 -8.07 -12.71 4.03
N PRO A 158 -9.02 -13.31 3.30
CA PRO A 158 -9.93 -12.57 2.46
C PRO A 158 -10.95 -11.78 3.29
N CYS A 159 -11.28 -10.56 2.82
CA CYS A 159 -12.42 -9.83 3.34
C CYS A 159 -13.73 -10.44 2.82
N PRO A 160 -14.72 -10.73 3.68
CA PRO A 160 -16.02 -11.25 3.24
C PRO A 160 -16.75 -10.31 2.27
N ARG A 161 -16.51 -9.01 2.41
CA ARG A 161 -17.07 -7.95 1.55
C ARG A 161 -15.94 -7.10 0.98
N PRO A 162 -15.51 -7.31 -0.28
CA PRO A 162 -14.42 -6.56 -0.90
C PRO A 162 -14.79 -5.09 -1.23
N TYR A 163 -16.08 -4.74 -1.16
CA TYR A 163 -16.62 -3.39 -1.27
C TYR A 163 -17.45 -3.02 -0.04
N GLY A 164 -17.71 -1.73 0.18
CA GLY A 164 -18.53 -1.25 1.29
C GLY A 164 -17.94 -1.55 2.68
N TYR A 165 -16.64 -1.71 2.79
CA TYR A 165 -15.99 -2.12 4.04
C TYR A 165 -15.32 -0.98 4.80
N ARG A 166 -15.01 0.12 4.10
CA ARG A 166 -14.18 1.19 4.66
C ARG A 166 -15.01 2.10 5.53
N ASN A 167 -14.72 2.11 6.82
CA ASN A 167 -15.48 2.86 7.83
C ASN A 167 -14.97 4.29 8.07
N ARG A 168 -13.91 4.72 7.39
CA ARG A 168 -13.35 6.06 7.52
C ARG A 168 -12.84 6.56 6.18
N ILE A 169 -13.30 7.73 5.77
CA ILE A 169 -12.86 8.43 4.56
C ILE A 169 -12.54 9.89 4.87
N MET A 170 -11.69 10.48 4.06
CA MET A 170 -11.39 11.91 4.12
C MET A 170 -11.74 12.55 2.80
N ILE A 171 -12.75 13.39 2.78
CA ILE A 171 -13.13 14.17 1.62
C ILE A 171 -12.48 15.55 1.65
N ARG A 172 -12.25 16.08 0.46
CA ARG A 172 -11.75 17.43 0.24
C ARG A 172 -12.64 18.17 -0.75
N SER A 173 -12.56 19.47 -0.75
CA SER A 173 -13.13 20.27 -1.81
C SER A 173 -12.08 21.14 -2.49
N GLN A 174 -12.33 21.45 -3.76
CA GLN A 174 -11.50 22.35 -4.56
C GLN A 174 -12.36 23.03 -5.63
N TRP A 175 -12.17 24.34 -5.77
CA TRP A 175 -12.82 25.06 -6.85
C TRP A 175 -12.21 24.70 -8.21
N ASN A 176 -13.01 24.17 -9.09
CA ASN A 176 -12.64 23.87 -10.48
C ASN A 176 -12.93 25.09 -11.36
N LYS A 177 -11.91 25.91 -11.64
CA LYS A 177 -12.05 27.13 -12.41
C LYS A 177 -12.57 26.93 -13.84
N PRO A 178 -12.07 25.95 -14.61
CA PRO A 178 -12.58 25.67 -15.96
C PRO A 178 -14.08 25.34 -15.99
N GLU A 179 -14.56 24.55 -15.03
CA GLU A 179 -15.95 24.09 -14.99
C GLU A 179 -16.86 24.99 -14.12
N GLN A 180 -16.29 26.02 -13.49
CA GLN A 180 -17.01 26.96 -12.62
C GLN A 180 -17.82 26.24 -11.52
N LYS A 181 -17.29 25.14 -10.97
CA LYS A 181 -17.94 24.35 -9.92
C LYS A 181 -17.01 23.98 -8.78
N LEU A 182 -17.59 23.66 -7.63
CA LEU A 182 -16.87 23.10 -6.49
C LEU A 182 -16.81 21.58 -6.60
N ASN A 183 -15.63 21.03 -6.85
CA ASN A 183 -15.41 19.58 -6.75
C ASN A 183 -15.34 19.18 -5.28
N ILE A 184 -16.05 18.12 -4.89
CA ILE A 184 -16.06 17.55 -3.54
C ILE A 184 -15.81 16.04 -3.68
N GLY A 185 -14.72 15.55 -3.08
CA GLY A 185 -14.39 14.13 -3.18
C GLY A 185 -12.97 13.81 -2.69
N PHE A 186 -12.22 13.06 -3.49
CA PHE A 186 -10.89 12.59 -3.13
C PHE A 186 -9.80 13.17 -4.02
N VAL A 187 -8.58 13.24 -3.48
CA VAL A 187 -7.41 13.65 -4.25
C VAL A 187 -7.14 12.64 -5.36
N ARG A 188 -6.91 13.13 -6.56
CA ARG A 188 -6.47 12.32 -7.71
C ARG A 188 -5.07 11.79 -7.46
N TRP A 189 -4.79 10.62 -8.02
CA TRP A 189 -3.47 9.98 -7.86
C TRP A 189 -2.35 10.71 -8.65
N ASP A 190 -2.68 11.41 -9.72
CA ASP A 190 -1.75 11.93 -10.72
C ASP A 190 -1.36 13.41 -10.53
N CYS A 191 -2.20 14.22 -9.91
CA CYS A 191 -1.99 15.69 -9.96
C CYS A 191 -2.38 16.45 -8.68
N GLY A 192 -2.84 15.76 -7.64
CA GLY A 192 -3.24 16.42 -6.39
C GLY A 192 -4.53 17.26 -6.47
N LEU A 193 -5.21 17.31 -7.61
CA LEU A 193 -6.54 17.92 -7.75
C LEU A 193 -7.59 17.04 -7.10
N VAL A 194 -8.77 17.61 -6.82
CA VAL A 194 -9.89 16.88 -6.26
C VAL A 194 -10.77 16.32 -7.38
N GLU A 195 -10.88 14.99 -7.41
CA GLU A 195 -11.87 14.27 -8.21
C GLU A 195 -13.24 14.43 -7.57
N ASP A 196 -14.23 14.85 -8.35
CA ASP A 196 -15.60 15.08 -7.89
C ASP A 196 -16.35 13.77 -7.74
N ILE A 197 -16.64 13.36 -6.49
CA ILE A 197 -17.13 12.03 -6.13
C ILE A 197 -18.50 12.13 -5.47
N GLU A 198 -19.48 11.43 -6.02
CA GLU A 198 -20.82 11.29 -5.42
C GLU A 198 -20.95 10.06 -4.55
N GLU A 199 -20.21 9.00 -4.89
CA GLU A 199 -20.27 7.72 -4.22
C GLU A 199 -18.87 7.05 -4.23
N CYS A 200 -18.48 6.46 -3.11
CA CYS A 200 -17.27 5.64 -2.97
C CYS A 200 -17.63 4.18 -2.79
N LYS A 201 -17.30 3.32 -3.75
CA LYS A 201 -17.66 1.89 -3.73
C LYS A 201 -17.05 1.09 -2.58
N ILE A 202 -15.91 1.53 -2.04
CA ILE A 202 -15.29 0.85 -0.90
C ILE A 202 -15.74 1.41 0.46
N ALA A 203 -16.35 2.60 0.51
CA ALA A 203 -16.88 3.17 1.73
C ALA A 203 -18.16 2.48 2.17
N GLU A 204 -18.39 2.41 3.47
CA GLU A 204 -19.65 1.94 4.02
C GLU A 204 -20.82 2.79 3.53
N PRO A 205 -22.02 2.22 3.33
CA PRO A 205 -23.17 2.93 2.74
C PRO A 205 -23.50 4.24 3.46
N VAL A 206 -23.45 4.26 4.79
CA VAL A 206 -23.71 5.46 5.61
C VAL A 206 -22.73 6.59 5.31
N LEU A 207 -21.48 6.30 4.95
CA LEU A 207 -20.53 7.33 4.56
C LEU A 207 -20.86 7.94 3.19
N ASN A 208 -21.49 7.17 2.30
CA ASN A 208 -21.97 7.73 1.04
C ASN A 208 -23.15 8.68 1.25
N GLU A 209 -24.01 8.41 2.25
CA GLU A 209 -25.05 9.36 2.66
C GLU A 209 -24.44 10.65 3.20
N GLU A 210 -23.41 10.56 4.01
CA GLU A 210 -22.68 11.73 4.51
C GLU A 210 -21.98 12.51 3.40
N ILE A 211 -21.41 11.84 2.38
CA ILE A 211 -20.88 12.52 1.19
C ILE A 211 -21.99 13.33 0.52
N ARG A 212 -23.18 12.74 0.31
CA ARG A 212 -24.32 13.45 -0.29
C ARG A 212 -24.77 14.64 0.54
N ARG A 213 -24.80 14.49 1.90
CA ARG A 213 -25.14 15.59 2.82
C ARG A 213 -24.15 16.76 2.73
N VAL A 214 -22.84 16.48 2.73
CA VAL A 214 -21.80 17.51 2.58
C VAL A 214 -21.90 18.18 1.20
N ARG A 215 -22.24 17.45 0.15
CA ARG A 215 -22.42 18.00 -1.19
C ARG A 215 -23.66 18.92 -1.30
N ALA A 216 -24.74 18.57 -0.61
CA ALA A 216 -25.96 19.38 -0.58
C ALA A 216 -25.78 20.69 0.21
N HIS A 217 -24.90 20.71 1.20
CA HIS A 217 -24.64 21.86 2.05
C HIS A 217 -23.12 22.11 2.18
N PRO A 218 -22.45 22.47 1.08
CA PRO A 218 -21.01 22.68 1.11
C PRO A 218 -20.68 23.88 2.00
N PRO A 219 -19.56 23.82 2.77
CA PRO A 219 -19.09 24.96 3.53
C PRO A 219 -18.85 26.17 2.61
N PRO A 220 -19.07 27.40 3.10
CA PRO A 220 -19.12 28.61 2.29
C PRO A 220 -17.79 29.03 1.64
N LYS A 221 -16.67 28.40 1.95
CA LYS A 221 -15.37 28.67 1.31
C LYS A 221 -14.70 27.35 0.94
N GLY A 222 -14.21 27.24 -0.32
CA GLY A 222 -13.45 26.10 -0.81
C GLY A 222 -12.25 25.80 0.10
N GLY A 223 -11.88 24.51 0.20
CA GLY A 223 -10.76 24.06 1.04
C GLY A 223 -11.20 23.18 2.20
N ILE A 224 -12.33 22.50 2.09
CA ILE A 224 -12.78 21.52 3.09
C ILE A 224 -11.80 20.37 3.16
N LYS A 225 -11.48 19.98 4.38
CA LYS A 225 -10.90 18.70 4.72
C LYS A 225 -11.77 18.11 5.83
N VAL A 226 -12.66 17.20 5.47
CA VAL A 226 -13.60 16.58 6.41
C VAL A 226 -13.29 15.08 6.49
N VAL A 227 -13.14 14.59 7.72
CA VAL A 227 -13.06 13.16 8.01
C VAL A 227 -14.45 12.68 8.35
N LEU A 228 -14.97 11.74 7.56
CA LEU A 228 -16.21 11.04 7.83
C LEU A 228 -15.84 9.66 8.38
N ARG A 229 -16.49 9.25 9.47
CA ARG A 229 -16.22 7.97 10.13
C ARG A 229 -17.54 7.35 10.60
N VAL A 230 -17.65 6.04 10.43
CA VAL A 230 -18.60 5.22 11.18
C VAL A 230 -17.96 4.90 12.52
N SER A 231 -18.63 5.23 13.60
CA SER A 231 -18.17 4.83 14.94
C SER A 231 -18.29 3.32 15.08
N PRO A 232 -17.24 2.64 15.55
CA PRO A 232 -17.35 1.21 15.85
C PRO A 232 -18.32 1.02 17.02
N GLU A 233 -19.16 -0.01 16.92
CA GLU A 233 -20.10 -0.37 17.97
C GLU A 233 -19.33 -0.66 19.27
N ASP A 234 -19.83 -0.12 20.39
CA ASP A 234 -19.26 -0.28 21.73
C ASP A 234 -17.82 0.20 21.92
N TRP A 235 -17.29 1.02 21.03
CA TRP A 235 -15.96 1.62 21.18
C TRP A 235 -16.03 3.14 21.24
N ASP A 236 -15.41 3.71 22.26
CA ASP A 236 -15.10 5.13 22.31
C ASP A 236 -13.81 5.41 21.53
N VAL A 237 -13.93 6.12 20.42
CA VAL A 237 -12.80 6.46 19.53
C VAL A 237 -12.82 7.96 19.25
N PRO A 238 -11.83 8.72 19.69
CA PRO A 238 -11.74 10.15 19.38
C PRO A 238 -11.74 10.39 17.86
N PRO A 239 -12.32 11.49 17.35
CA PRO A 239 -12.47 11.74 15.91
C PRO A 239 -11.15 11.64 15.12
N ASP A 240 -10.05 12.09 15.70
CA ASP A 240 -8.73 12.11 15.06
C ASP A 240 -7.90 10.86 15.33
N SER A 241 -8.28 10.02 16.31
CA SER A 241 -7.55 8.80 16.64
C SER A 241 -7.76 7.71 15.60
N PHE A 242 -6.78 6.83 15.47
CA PHE A 242 -6.86 5.68 14.60
C PHE A 242 -7.80 4.60 15.18
N PHE A 243 -8.51 3.92 14.31
CA PHE A 243 -9.17 2.64 14.54
C PHE A 243 -9.16 1.84 13.25
N GLN A 244 -9.21 0.52 13.34
CA GLN A 244 -9.14 -0.38 12.17
C GLN A 244 -10.22 -0.04 11.14
N ASN A 245 -9.83 0.08 9.86
CA ASN A 245 -10.69 0.62 8.80
C ASN A 245 -11.71 -0.39 8.22
N ASN A 246 -11.64 -1.65 8.63
CA ASN A 246 -12.48 -2.72 8.10
C ASN A 246 -13.03 -3.56 9.26
N PHE A 247 -14.26 -3.28 9.66
CA PHE A 247 -14.91 -3.99 10.77
C PHE A 247 -15.14 -5.48 10.47
N SER A 248 -15.33 -5.85 9.21
CA SER A 248 -15.56 -7.25 8.82
C SER A 248 -14.37 -8.16 9.08
N LEU A 249 -13.16 -7.61 9.20
CA LEU A 249 -11.93 -8.37 9.45
C LEU A 249 -11.50 -8.36 10.92
N LEU A 250 -12.13 -7.56 11.78
CA LEU A 250 -11.73 -7.46 13.20
C LEU A 250 -11.72 -8.81 13.91
N PRO A 251 -12.78 -9.66 13.80
CA PRO A 251 -12.78 -10.97 14.48
C PRO A 251 -11.60 -11.85 14.05
N LYS A 252 -11.28 -11.86 12.74
CA LYS A 252 -10.15 -12.64 12.22
C LYS A 252 -8.79 -12.08 12.64
N LEU A 253 -8.68 -10.77 12.74
CA LEU A 253 -7.46 -10.11 13.23
C LEU A 253 -7.22 -10.47 14.69
N VAL A 254 -8.24 -10.37 15.55
CA VAL A 254 -8.17 -10.75 16.96
C VAL A 254 -7.85 -12.24 17.11
N GLU A 255 -8.55 -13.12 16.37
CA GLU A 255 -8.31 -14.57 16.39
C GLU A 255 -6.87 -14.91 16.02
N THR A 256 -6.31 -14.25 15.00
CA THR A 256 -4.93 -14.47 14.56
C THR A 256 -3.93 -14.10 15.66
N VAL A 257 -4.08 -12.92 16.27
CA VAL A 257 -3.19 -12.49 17.36
C VAL A 257 -3.37 -13.35 18.60
N ARG A 258 -4.61 -13.75 18.93
CA ARG A 258 -4.91 -14.70 20.02
C ARG A 258 -4.22 -16.05 19.81
N GLY A 259 -4.18 -16.54 18.57
CA GLY A 259 -3.42 -17.75 18.21
C GLY A 259 -1.93 -17.61 18.55
N PHE A 260 -1.31 -16.52 18.14
CA PHE A 260 0.11 -16.26 18.45
C PHE A 260 0.38 -16.13 19.96
N LEU A 261 -0.53 -15.48 20.72
CA LEU A 261 -0.41 -15.40 22.17
C LEU A 261 -0.44 -16.79 22.82
N ARG A 262 -1.41 -17.61 22.44
CA ARG A 262 -1.54 -18.99 22.96
C ARG A 262 -0.30 -19.82 22.63
N ASP A 263 0.19 -19.74 21.38
CA ASP A 263 1.34 -20.52 20.93
C ASP A 263 2.64 -20.05 21.60
N SER A 264 2.74 -18.79 22.02
CA SER A 264 3.89 -18.26 22.75
C SER A 264 3.90 -18.65 24.23
N GLY A 265 2.77 -19.07 24.80
CA GLY A 265 2.63 -19.33 26.23
C GLY A 265 2.75 -18.08 27.11
N ALA A 266 2.60 -16.88 26.52
CA ALA A 266 2.75 -15.63 27.24
C ALA A 266 1.63 -15.43 28.29
N ARG A 267 2.02 -14.95 29.45
CA ARG A 267 1.09 -14.54 30.53
C ARG A 267 0.88 -13.04 30.56
N HIS A 268 1.79 -12.27 29.95
CA HIS A 268 1.73 -10.81 29.87
C HIS A 268 1.77 -10.35 28.43
N LEU A 269 0.95 -9.35 28.09
CA LEU A 269 0.95 -8.71 26.79
C LEU A 269 1.40 -7.26 26.93
N ALA A 270 2.47 -6.88 26.22
CA ALA A 270 2.83 -5.47 26.01
C ALA A 270 2.27 -5.02 24.65
N ASP A 271 1.16 -4.27 24.68
CA ASP A 271 0.49 -3.73 23.48
C ASP A 271 1.05 -2.34 23.19
N LEU A 272 2.06 -2.28 22.33
CA LEU A 272 2.79 -1.05 22.01
C LEU A 272 2.16 -0.36 20.79
N TYR A 273 1.95 0.95 20.89
CA TYR A 273 1.15 1.75 19.96
C TYR A 273 -0.34 1.37 20.02
N CYS A 274 -0.86 1.14 21.22
CA CYS A 274 -2.16 0.50 21.46
C CYS A 274 -3.38 1.32 21.00
N GLY A 275 -3.22 2.60 20.64
CA GLY A 275 -4.33 3.48 20.27
C GLY A 275 -5.39 3.56 21.38
N VAL A 276 -6.62 3.21 21.03
CA VAL A 276 -7.77 3.18 21.99
C VAL A 276 -7.87 1.84 22.75
N GLY A 277 -6.78 1.05 22.75
CA GLY A 277 -6.68 -0.18 23.55
C GLY A 277 -7.29 -1.41 22.87
N PHE A 278 -7.45 -1.42 21.54
CA PHE A 278 -8.19 -2.46 20.84
C PHE A 278 -7.65 -3.87 21.13
N PHE A 279 -6.37 -4.12 20.88
CA PHE A 279 -5.80 -5.47 21.08
C PHE A 279 -5.72 -5.85 22.54
N GLY A 280 -5.21 -4.95 23.43
CA GLY A 280 -5.11 -5.24 24.84
C GLY A 280 -6.46 -5.63 25.45
N ILE A 281 -7.54 -4.93 25.09
CA ILE A 281 -8.90 -5.19 25.58
C ILE A 281 -9.48 -6.47 24.99
N GLU A 282 -9.39 -6.69 23.66
CA GLU A 282 -9.94 -7.87 22.99
C GLU A 282 -9.19 -9.18 23.34
N LEU A 283 -7.98 -9.07 23.87
CA LEU A 283 -7.13 -10.20 24.24
C LEU A 283 -6.94 -10.33 25.76
N ALA A 284 -7.64 -9.50 26.54
CA ALA A 284 -7.48 -9.46 28.02
C ALA A 284 -7.75 -10.82 28.68
N ASP A 285 -8.69 -11.60 28.16
CA ASP A 285 -9.04 -12.94 28.63
C ASP A 285 -8.01 -14.02 28.30
N ALA A 286 -7.08 -13.72 27.38
CA ALA A 286 -6.03 -14.64 26.95
C ALA A 286 -4.72 -14.49 27.75
N VAL A 287 -4.61 -13.49 28.65
CA VAL A 287 -3.39 -13.21 29.41
C VAL A 287 -3.73 -12.89 30.87
N GLU A 288 -2.76 -13.08 31.77
CA GLU A 288 -2.90 -12.68 33.18
C GLU A 288 -2.97 -11.15 33.33
N SER A 289 -2.18 -10.42 32.52
CA SER A 289 -2.21 -8.97 32.48
C SER A 289 -1.74 -8.43 31.13
N PHE A 290 -2.12 -7.17 30.84
CA PHE A 290 -1.55 -6.45 29.73
C PHE A 290 -1.22 -5.00 30.08
N THR A 291 -0.26 -4.42 29.34
CA THR A 291 0.07 -3.00 29.40
C THR A 291 -0.02 -2.39 28.01
N GLY A 292 -0.94 -1.45 27.80
CA GLY A 292 -1.09 -0.68 26.57
C GLY A 292 -0.28 0.61 26.65
N VAL A 293 0.54 0.90 25.64
CA VAL A 293 1.33 2.12 25.53
C VAL A 293 0.98 2.88 24.27
N GLU A 294 0.62 4.16 24.41
CA GLU A 294 0.26 5.04 23.31
C GLU A 294 0.67 6.49 23.63
N TYR A 295 1.15 7.21 22.63
CA TYR A 295 1.58 8.60 22.81
C TYR A 295 0.39 9.58 22.91
N ASP A 296 -0.70 9.34 22.17
CA ASP A 296 -1.89 10.20 22.18
C ASP A 296 -2.68 10.03 23.50
N GLN A 297 -2.61 11.04 24.36
CA GLN A 297 -3.32 11.05 25.64
C GLN A 297 -4.84 10.89 25.49
N ARG A 298 -5.45 11.40 24.39
CA ARG A 298 -6.89 11.27 24.13
C ARG A 298 -7.25 9.83 23.81
N ALA A 299 -6.40 9.15 23.03
CA ALA A 299 -6.58 7.73 22.74
C ALA A 299 -6.47 6.88 24.03
N ILE A 300 -5.50 7.18 24.92
CA ILE A 300 -5.37 6.50 26.22
C ILE A 300 -6.58 6.75 27.14
N GLN A 301 -7.12 7.95 27.16
CA GLN A 301 -8.36 8.22 27.91
C GLN A 301 -9.53 7.37 27.40
N SER A 302 -9.65 7.23 26.07
CA SER A 302 -10.64 6.35 25.47
C SER A 302 -10.35 4.89 25.76
N ALA A 303 -9.09 4.44 25.71
CA ALA A 303 -8.70 3.08 26.07
C ALA A 303 -9.15 2.71 27.49
N ARG A 304 -8.94 3.60 28.44
CA ARG A 304 -9.40 3.40 29.83
C ARG A 304 -10.93 3.33 29.94
N ARG A 305 -11.66 4.21 29.22
CA ARG A 305 -13.13 4.15 29.19
C ARG A 305 -13.63 2.85 28.53
N ASN A 306 -13.02 2.44 27.44
CA ASN A 306 -13.33 1.18 26.76
C ASN A 306 -13.10 -0.03 27.66
N ALA A 307 -12.00 -0.08 28.42
CA ALA A 307 -11.72 -1.14 29.37
C ALA A 307 -12.78 -1.19 30.50
N VAL A 308 -13.12 -0.04 31.07
CA VAL A 308 -14.16 0.06 32.11
C VAL A 308 -15.53 -0.41 31.59
N ALA A 309 -15.93 0.05 30.40
CA ALA A 309 -17.20 -0.34 29.79
C ALA A 309 -17.30 -1.86 29.54
N ARG A 310 -16.17 -2.52 29.27
CA ARG A 310 -16.06 -3.97 29.03
C ARG A 310 -15.69 -4.78 30.29
N LYS A 311 -15.63 -4.11 31.46
CA LYS A 311 -15.26 -4.71 32.75
C LYS A 311 -13.90 -5.40 32.74
N ILE A 312 -12.94 -4.86 31.99
CA ILE A 312 -11.57 -5.35 31.95
C ILE A 312 -10.81 -4.75 33.13
N SER A 313 -10.24 -5.59 34.00
CA SER A 313 -9.54 -5.20 35.22
C SER A 313 -8.07 -5.63 35.28
N ASN A 314 -7.62 -6.46 34.33
CA ASN A 314 -6.25 -7.00 34.31
C ASN A 314 -5.32 -6.22 33.35
N GLY A 315 -5.69 -4.98 32.96
CA GLY A 315 -4.90 -4.15 32.07
C GLY A 315 -4.64 -2.76 32.61
N GLU A 316 -3.53 -2.18 32.20
CA GLU A 316 -3.18 -0.79 32.42
C GLU A 316 -2.84 -0.08 31.12
N PHE A 317 -3.00 1.26 31.10
CA PHE A 317 -2.72 2.09 29.94
C PHE A 317 -1.81 3.26 30.31
N MET A 318 -0.73 3.43 29.53
CA MET A 318 0.31 4.44 29.73
C MET A 318 0.32 5.43 28.56
N ALA A 319 0.14 6.73 28.88
CA ALA A 319 0.27 7.80 27.90
C ALA A 319 1.74 8.22 27.80
N SER A 320 2.51 7.59 26.90
CA SER A 320 3.94 7.85 26.73
C SER A 320 4.43 7.43 25.34
N ALA A 321 5.59 7.93 24.95
CA ALA A 321 6.33 7.36 23.83
C ALA A 321 6.80 5.95 24.21
N VAL A 322 6.67 5.00 23.28
CA VAL A 322 7.06 3.59 23.49
C VAL A 322 8.52 3.48 23.92
N GLU A 323 9.40 4.21 23.26
CA GLU A 323 10.85 4.21 23.51
C GLU A 323 11.22 4.66 24.92
N ALA A 324 10.40 5.50 25.52
CA ALA A 324 10.65 6.04 26.86
C ALA A 324 10.31 5.03 27.98
N VAL A 325 9.34 4.16 27.76
CA VAL A 325 8.83 3.24 28.79
C VAL A 325 9.23 1.78 28.58
N LEU A 326 9.59 1.41 27.36
CA LEU A 326 9.93 0.03 27.01
C LEU A 326 11.02 -0.57 27.90
N PRO A 327 12.15 0.11 28.21
CA PRO A 327 13.19 -0.46 29.08
C PRO A 327 12.68 -0.81 30.48
N GLU A 328 11.79 0.00 31.08
CA GLU A 328 11.21 -0.28 32.39
C GLU A 328 10.13 -1.38 32.29
N LEU A 329 9.34 -1.39 31.22
CA LEU A 329 8.34 -2.42 31.00
C LEU A 329 8.98 -3.81 30.84
N LEU A 330 10.10 -3.91 30.11
CA LEU A 330 10.84 -5.17 29.94
C LEU A 330 11.53 -5.66 31.23
N LYS A 331 11.86 -4.76 32.16
CA LYS A 331 12.36 -5.16 33.50
C LYS A 331 11.26 -5.66 34.41
N ARG A 332 10.03 -5.20 34.22
CA ARG A 332 8.88 -5.53 35.08
C ARG A 332 8.39 -6.97 34.87
N PHE A 333 8.51 -7.51 33.68
CA PHE A 333 8.00 -8.81 33.32
C PHE A 333 9.12 -9.73 32.80
N SER A 334 9.00 -11.03 33.10
CA SER A 334 9.91 -12.02 32.51
C SER A 334 9.78 -12.07 30.99
N PRO A 335 10.87 -12.01 30.23
CA PRO A 335 10.84 -12.13 28.77
C PRO A 335 10.17 -13.43 28.29
N GLN A 336 10.34 -14.53 29.04
CA GLN A 336 9.76 -15.85 28.71
C GLN A 336 8.24 -15.90 28.89
N ALA A 337 7.67 -14.99 29.68
CA ALA A 337 6.24 -14.91 29.96
C ALA A 337 5.58 -13.71 29.29
N THR A 338 6.30 -12.96 28.45
CA THR A 338 5.80 -11.72 27.85
C THR A 338 5.83 -11.79 26.35
N THR A 339 4.71 -11.46 25.72
CA THR A 339 4.63 -11.17 24.28
C THR A 339 4.51 -9.66 24.06
N VAL A 340 5.28 -9.17 23.12
CA VAL A 340 5.20 -7.77 22.67
C VAL A 340 4.42 -7.74 21.35
N LEU A 341 3.32 -6.99 21.34
CA LEU A 341 2.54 -6.69 20.14
C LEU A 341 2.95 -5.30 19.63
N LEU A 342 3.34 -5.23 18.36
CA LEU A 342 3.74 -3.99 17.69
C LEU A 342 2.77 -3.67 16.56
N ASP A 343 2.00 -2.57 16.68
CA ASP A 343 1.18 -2.00 15.60
C ASP A 343 1.56 -0.52 15.34
N PRO A 344 2.81 -0.26 14.89
CA PRO A 344 3.33 1.09 14.78
C PRO A 344 2.69 1.86 13.62
N PRO A 345 2.79 3.21 13.61
CA PRO A 345 2.38 4.03 12.48
C PRO A 345 3.22 3.72 11.23
N ARG A 346 2.79 4.21 10.06
CA ARG A 346 3.44 3.96 8.75
C ARG A 346 4.93 4.31 8.69
N LYS A 347 5.45 5.10 9.61
CA LYS A 347 6.88 5.40 9.74
C LYS A 347 7.69 4.25 10.35
N GLY A 348 7.01 3.24 10.87
CA GLY A 348 7.63 2.14 11.62
C GLY A 348 8.00 2.52 13.04
N CYS A 349 8.73 1.62 13.70
CA CYS A 349 9.32 1.84 15.03
C CYS A 349 10.64 2.61 14.92
N LEU A 350 11.00 3.33 15.97
CA LEU A 350 12.36 3.85 16.11
C LEU A 350 13.34 2.69 16.40
N PRO A 351 14.65 2.83 16.01
CA PRO A 351 15.63 1.78 16.28
C PRO A 351 15.70 1.36 17.75
N GLN A 352 15.49 2.29 18.67
CA GLN A 352 15.48 2.02 20.12
C GLN A 352 14.36 1.08 20.59
N THR A 353 13.28 0.93 19.81
CA THR A 353 12.19 0.00 20.11
C THR A 353 12.56 -1.43 19.69
N LEU A 354 13.49 -1.58 18.74
CA LEU A 354 13.84 -2.87 18.12
C LEU A 354 15.15 -3.46 18.65
N ASN A 355 15.98 -2.66 19.31
CA ASN A 355 17.26 -3.05 19.95
C ASN A 355 17.10 -3.18 21.45
#